data_dcd90f7df6f6bb9dfb78d3386c520ccd
#
_entry.id   dcd90f7df6f6bb9dfb78d3386c520ccd
#
_cell.length_a   1.000
_cell.length_b   1.000
_cell.length_c   1.000
_cell.angle_alpha   90.00
_cell.angle_beta   90.00
_cell.angle_gamma   90.00
#
_symmetry.space_group_name_H-M   'P 1'
#
loop_
_entity.id
_entity.type
_entity.pdbx_description
1 polymer ?
#
loop_
_entity_poly.entity_id
_entity_poly.type
_entity_poly.pdbx_seq_one_letter_code
_entity_poly.pdbx_strand_id
1 'polypeptide(L)'
;MGPIRDRSLAGAPYLGVSAGSNVACPTMMTTNDMPIVQPPSFESFGIVPFQINPHYHPGKVLFMDGDEVSKHYGESRAQRIAEFHKHQDTPVLGMWEGSFVQWDGSRGRLTGRATAFLPGAEPRDFQDGSTFDFELKSRD
;
A
#
# COMPACT_ATOMS: atom_id res chain seq x y z
N MET A 1 -19.90 5.73 -1.66
CA MET A 1 -18.71 5.88 -0.76
C MET A 1 -18.65 7.25 -0.08
N GLY A 2 -19.49 8.20 -0.45
CA GLY A 2 -19.49 9.60 0.02
C GLY A 2 -19.42 9.81 1.54
N PRO A 3 -20.36 9.31 2.35
CA PRO A 3 -20.47 9.74 3.74
C PRO A 3 -19.23 9.46 4.61
N ILE A 4 -18.55 8.30 4.46
CA ILE A 4 -17.35 7.96 5.22
C ILE A 4 -16.18 8.84 4.77
N ARG A 5 -15.96 8.94 3.46
CA ARG A 5 -14.94 9.79 2.87
C ARG A 5 -15.10 11.24 3.31
N ASP A 6 -16.31 11.80 3.18
CA ASP A 6 -16.62 13.18 3.50
C ASP A 6 -16.39 13.48 4.99
N ARG A 7 -16.75 12.55 5.88
CA ARG A 7 -16.48 12.67 7.31
C ARG A 7 -14.98 12.64 7.63
N SER A 8 -14.23 11.74 6.99
CA SER A 8 -12.76 11.66 7.19
C SER A 8 -12.06 12.93 6.69
N LEU A 9 -12.43 13.44 5.50
CA LEU A 9 -11.88 14.69 4.98
C LEU A 9 -12.31 15.91 5.79
N ALA A 10 -13.43 15.84 6.52
CA ALA A 10 -13.87 16.86 7.48
C ALA A 10 -13.21 16.74 8.86
N GLY A 11 -12.22 15.85 9.01
CA GLY A 11 -11.41 15.73 10.23
C GLY A 11 -11.78 14.57 11.16
N ALA A 12 -12.71 13.71 10.79
CA ALA A 12 -12.94 12.48 11.55
C ALA A 12 -11.76 11.50 11.33
N PRO A 13 -11.17 10.94 12.39
CA PRO A 13 -10.06 10.01 12.24
C PRO A 13 -10.50 8.74 11.51
N TYR A 14 -9.64 8.26 10.61
CA TYR A 14 -9.78 6.99 9.91
C TYR A 14 -8.66 6.04 10.34
N LEU A 15 -9.00 4.82 10.68
CA LEU A 15 -8.04 3.74 10.95
C LEU A 15 -8.33 2.60 9.98
N GLY A 16 -7.37 2.28 9.11
CA GLY A 16 -7.43 1.16 8.18
C GLY A 16 -6.35 0.13 8.46
N VAL A 17 -6.73 -1.14 8.51
CA VAL A 17 -5.81 -2.27 8.66
C VAL A 17 -6.01 -3.24 7.50
N SER A 18 -4.92 -3.75 6.90
CA SER A 18 -4.97 -4.70 5.77
C SER A 18 -5.85 -4.15 4.63
N ALA A 19 -6.96 -4.81 4.30
CA ALA A 19 -7.93 -4.34 3.30
C ALA A 19 -8.44 -2.92 3.59
N GLY A 20 -8.58 -2.53 4.87
CA GLY A 20 -8.92 -1.16 5.26
C GLY A 20 -7.87 -0.13 4.84
N SER A 21 -6.60 -0.51 4.74
CA SER A 21 -5.54 0.34 4.18
C SER A 21 -5.72 0.52 2.67
N ASN A 22 -6.09 -0.52 1.92
CA ASN A 22 -6.42 -0.39 0.50
C ASN A 22 -7.63 0.51 0.28
N VAL A 23 -8.67 0.40 1.12
CA VAL A 23 -9.88 1.22 1.02
C VAL A 23 -9.59 2.71 1.28
N ALA A 24 -8.57 3.07 2.03
CA ALA A 24 -8.15 4.46 2.23
C ALA A 24 -7.53 5.10 0.97
N CYS A 25 -7.04 4.29 0.03
CA CYS A 25 -6.36 4.72 -1.20
C CYS A 25 -7.32 5.25 -2.28
N PRO A 26 -6.81 5.82 -3.38
CA PRO A 26 -7.63 6.20 -4.53
C PRO A 26 -8.36 5.01 -5.15
N THR A 27 -7.70 3.84 -5.21
CA THR A 27 -8.29 2.58 -5.73
C THR A 27 -7.90 1.40 -4.86
N MET A 28 -8.61 0.28 -5.00
CA MET A 28 -8.27 -1.01 -4.38
C MET A 28 -7.31 -1.85 -5.24
N MET A 29 -6.73 -1.31 -6.31
CA MET A 29 -5.98 -2.06 -7.32
C MET A 29 -4.65 -2.61 -6.83
N THR A 30 -4.14 -2.16 -5.69
CA THR A 30 -2.89 -2.64 -5.07
C THR A 30 -3.13 -3.67 -3.96
N THR A 31 -4.31 -4.26 -3.88
CA THR A 31 -4.57 -5.42 -3.02
C THR A 31 -3.73 -6.62 -3.46
N ASN A 32 -3.41 -7.50 -2.51
CA ASN A 32 -2.71 -8.76 -2.80
C ASN A 32 -3.67 -9.88 -3.19
N ASP A 33 -4.95 -9.69 -2.89
CA ASP A 33 -5.97 -10.70 -3.11
C ASP A 33 -6.60 -10.57 -4.49
N MET A 34 -6.92 -11.70 -5.07
CA MET A 34 -7.70 -11.73 -6.31
C MET A 34 -9.18 -11.52 -5.96
N PRO A 35 -9.89 -10.61 -6.63
CA PRO A 35 -11.33 -10.42 -6.39
C PRO A 35 -12.10 -11.67 -6.81
N ILE A 36 -12.91 -12.21 -5.90
CA ILE A 36 -13.78 -13.39 -6.15
C ILE A 36 -14.94 -13.00 -7.08
N VAL A 37 -15.37 -11.74 -7.00
CA VAL A 37 -16.39 -11.15 -7.86
C VAL A 37 -15.85 -9.87 -8.48
N GLN A 38 -16.27 -9.56 -9.68
CA GLN A 38 -15.94 -8.27 -10.29
C GLN A 38 -16.66 -7.15 -9.53
N PRO A 39 -15.93 -6.21 -8.91
CA PRO A 39 -16.57 -5.06 -8.29
C PRO A 39 -17.12 -4.12 -9.36
N PRO A 40 -18.18 -3.35 -9.05
CA PRO A 40 -18.71 -2.34 -9.99
C PRO A 40 -17.72 -1.21 -10.26
N SER A 41 -16.75 -0.98 -9.37
CA SER A 41 -15.65 -0.03 -9.51
C SER A 41 -14.49 -0.44 -8.61
N PHE A 42 -13.27 -0.16 -9.03
CA PHE A 42 -12.06 -0.23 -8.18
C PHE A 42 -11.80 1.06 -7.40
N GLU A 43 -12.54 2.14 -7.65
CA GLU A 43 -12.41 3.38 -6.90
C GLU A 43 -12.70 3.16 -5.42
N SER A 44 -11.96 3.87 -4.57
CA SER A 44 -12.04 3.76 -3.13
C SER A 44 -12.20 5.12 -2.45
N PHE A 45 -11.89 5.26 -1.18
CA PHE A 45 -12.17 6.50 -0.46
C PHE A 45 -11.27 7.68 -0.86
N GLY A 46 -10.04 7.43 -1.30
CA GLY A 46 -9.10 8.50 -1.63
C GLY A 46 -8.81 9.42 -0.44
N ILE A 47 -8.71 8.85 0.77
CA ILE A 47 -8.33 9.58 2.00
C ILE A 47 -6.84 9.90 1.96
N VAL A 48 -6.03 8.97 1.44
CA VAL A 48 -4.62 9.18 1.14
C VAL A 48 -4.43 9.30 -0.38
N PRO A 49 -3.48 10.11 -0.86
CA PRO A 49 -3.30 10.37 -2.30
C PRO A 49 -2.36 9.37 -3.00
N PHE A 50 -1.91 8.35 -2.32
CA PHE A 50 -1.05 7.27 -2.82
C PHE A 50 -1.73 5.91 -2.62
N GLN A 51 -1.20 4.89 -3.27
CA GLN A 51 -1.64 3.52 -3.04
C GLN A 51 -0.88 2.88 -1.88
N ILE A 52 -1.50 1.92 -1.20
CA ILE A 52 -0.86 1.10 -0.18
C ILE A 52 -0.94 -0.36 -0.63
N ASN A 53 0.19 -1.06 -0.60
CA ASN A 53 0.22 -2.52 -0.64
C ASN A 53 0.51 -3.01 0.78
N PRO A 54 -0.52 -3.47 1.52
CA PRO A 54 -0.33 -3.99 2.87
C PRO A 54 0.36 -5.36 2.83
N HIS A 55 0.95 -5.77 3.96
CA HIS A 55 1.69 -7.02 4.08
C HIS A 55 2.81 -7.16 3.04
N TYR A 56 3.41 -6.03 2.66
CA TYR A 56 4.53 -6.05 1.73
C TYR A 56 5.73 -6.74 2.38
N HIS A 57 6.42 -7.55 1.58
CA HIS A 57 7.72 -8.12 1.92
C HIS A 57 8.57 -8.18 0.65
N PRO A 58 9.89 -7.98 0.75
CA PRO A 58 10.78 -8.16 -0.39
C PRO A 58 10.95 -9.65 -0.70
N GLY A 59 11.09 -9.96 -1.98
CA GLY A 59 11.38 -11.33 -2.43
C GLY A 59 10.14 -12.24 -2.55
N LYS A 60 10.41 -13.52 -2.56
CA LYS A 60 9.37 -14.57 -2.74
C LYS A 60 8.81 -15.04 -1.41
N VAL A 61 7.56 -15.43 -1.43
CA VAL A 61 6.90 -16.07 -0.30
C VAL A 61 7.54 -17.43 -0.04
N LEU A 62 7.83 -17.72 1.22
CA LEU A 62 8.18 -19.06 1.69
C LEU A 62 6.95 -19.68 2.35
N PHE A 63 6.75 -20.97 2.17
CA PHE A 63 5.69 -21.72 2.84
C PHE A 63 6.21 -23.05 3.38
N MET A 64 5.50 -23.61 4.35
CA MET A 64 5.77 -24.93 4.87
C MET A 64 5.08 -25.98 4.01
N ASP A 65 5.83 -26.95 3.52
CA ASP A 65 5.34 -28.13 2.83
C ASP A 65 5.68 -29.34 3.71
N GLY A 66 4.73 -29.74 4.57
CA GLY A 66 5.03 -30.62 5.69
C GLY A 66 6.01 -29.96 6.67
N ASP A 67 7.16 -30.59 6.90
CA ASP A 67 8.24 -30.09 7.76
C ASP A 67 9.33 -29.32 7.00
N GLU A 68 9.20 -29.18 5.67
CA GLU A 68 10.18 -28.49 4.84
C GLU A 68 9.73 -27.08 4.44
N VAL A 69 10.71 -26.15 4.35
CA VAL A 69 10.48 -24.80 3.86
C VAL A 69 10.66 -24.78 2.35
N SER A 70 9.59 -24.47 1.61
CA SER A 70 9.57 -24.37 0.16
C SER A 70 9.34 -22.95 -0.30
N LYS A 71 9.81 -22.62 -1.52
CA LYS A 71 9.60 -21.31 -2.16
C LYS A 71 8.33 -21.34 -3.01
N HIS A 72 7.50 -20.35 -2.85
CA HIS A 72 6.39 -20.12 -3.78
C HIS A 72 6.95 -19.57 -5.09
N TYR A 73 6.58 -20.20 -6.22
CA TYR A 73 7.06 -19.81 -7.55
C TYR A 73 6.19 -18.78 -8.26
N GLY A 74 5.14 -18.27 -7.59
CA GLY A 74 4.32 -17.19 -8.10
C GLY A 74 5.03 -15.84 -8.09
N GLU A 75 4.33 -14.81 -8.54
CA GLU A 75 4.82 -13.44 -8.61
C GLU A 75 5.11 -12.88 -7.22
N SER A 76 6.17 -12.09 -7.14
CA SER A 76 6.45 -11.30 -5.95
C SER A 76 5.51 -10.08 -5.88
N ARG A 77 5.37 -9.50 -4.68
CA ARG A 77 4.58 -8.27 -4.51
C ARG A 77 5.16 -7.11 -5.32
N ALA A 78 6.49 -7.01 -5.41
CA ALA A 78 7.14 -6.01 -6.24
C ALA A 78 6.82 -6.16 -7.73
N GLN A 79 6.75 -7.40 -8.26
CA GLN A 79 6.32 -7.64 -9.64
C GLN A 79 4.89 -7.17 -9.88
N ARG A 80 3.95 -7.45 -8.98
CA ARG A 80 2.56 -6.99 -9.09
C ARG A 80 2.44 -5.46 -9.03
N ILE A 81 3.25 -4.80 -8.20
CA ILE A 81 3.31 -3.33 -8.17
C ILE A 81 3.89 -2.79 -9.49
N ALA A 82 4.92 -3.44 -10.06
CA ALA A 82 5.45 -3.05 -11.35
C ALA A 82 4.41 -3.23 -12.49
N GLU A 83 3.55 -4.24 -12.42
CA GLU A 83 2.41 -4.40 -13.34
C GLU A 83 1.36 -3.31 -13.16
N PHE A 84 1.04 -2.94 -11.93
CA PHE A 84 0.17 -1.80 -11.65
C PHE A 84 0.71 -0.52 -12.31
N HIS A 85 2.01 -0.26 -12.20
CA HIS A 85 2.66 0.91 -12.80
C HIS A 85 2.76 0.89 -14.34
N LYS A 86 2.39 -0.20 -15.01
CA LYS A 86 2.23 -0.18 -16.49
C LYS A 86 0.97 0.57 -16.93
N HIS A 87 0.02 0.79 -16.02
CA HIS A 87 -1.28 1.38 -16.31
C HIS A 87 -1.64 2.57 -15.42
N GLN A 88 -0.92 2.77 -14.32
CA GLN A 88 -1.21 3.77 -13.29
C GLN A 88 0.07 4.44 -12.81
N ASP A 89 0.05 5.76 -12.70
CA ASP A 89 1.21 6.56 -12.24
C ASP A 89 1.18 6.88 -10.74
N THR A 90 0.14 6.41 -10.02
CA THR A 90 0.00 6.66 -8.59
C THR A 90 1.13 5.98 -7.81
N PRO A 91 1.88 6.70 -6.95
CA PRO A 91 2.90 6.10 -6.10
C PRO A 91 2.32 4.98 -5.21
N VAL A 92 3.10 3.95 -4.93
CA VAL A 92 2.69 2.82 -4.08
C VAL A 92 3.62 2.70 -2.88
N LEU A 93 3.04 2.65 -1.69
CA LEU A 93 3.74 2.39 -0.43
C LEU A 93 3.52 0.93 -0.03
N GLY A 94 4.56 0.11 -0.15
CA GLY A 94 4.59 -1.27 0.35
C GLY A 94 4.83 -1.26 1.86
N MET A 95 3.77 -1.52 2.64
CA MET A 95 3.82 -1.53 4.10
C MET A 95 4.27 -2.90 4.61
N TRP A 96 5.41 -2.96 5.30
CA TRP A 96 5.90 -4.18 5.93
C TRP A 96 5.05 -4.54 7.16
N GLU A 97 5.06 -5.82 7.57
CA GLU A 97 4.35 -6.26 8.76
C GLU A 97 4.77 -5.48 10.01
N GLY A 98 3.80 -5.16 10.87
CA GLY A 98 4.00 -4.39 12.09
C GLY A 98 4.23 -2.90 11.87
N SER A 99 4.12 -2.41 10.63
CA SER A 99 4.30 -1.00 10.32
C SER A 99 2.97 -0.26 10.17
N PHE A 100 2.98 1.04 10.43
CA PHE A 100 1.83 1.91 10.17
C PHE A 100 2.27 3.31 9.73
N VAL A 101 1.37 4.01 9.06
CA VAL A 101 1.54 5.41 8.62
C VAL A 101 0.46 6.28 9.23
N GLN A 102 0.88 7.39 9.83
CA GLN A 102 0.00 8.50 10.16
C GLN A 102 0.05 9.51 9.01
N TRP A 103 -1.11 9.78 8.42
CA TRP A 103 -1.28 10.78 7.36
C TRP A 103 -2.13 11.94 7.86
N ASP A 104 -1.63 13.17 7.75
CA ASP A 104 -2.31 14.38 8.23
C ASP A 104 -3.00 15.19 7.13
N GLY A 105 -3.02 14.68 5.91
CA GLY A 105 -3.54 15.36 4.71
C GLY A 105 -2.43 15.97 3.83
N SER A 106 -1.22 16.10 4.34
CA SER A 106 -0.08 16.68 3.62
C SER A 106 1.22 15.88 3.80
N ARG A 107 1.38 15.26 4.95
CA ARG A 107 2.59 14.52 5.34
C ARG A 107 2.25 13.17 5.94
N GLY A 108 3.01 12.16 5.53
CA GLY A 108 3.05 10.84 6.15
C GLY A 108 4.19 10.72 7.15
N ARG A 109 3.95 10.10 8.30
CA ARG A 109 4.97 9.66 9.24
C ARG A 109 4.88 8.16 9.39
N LEU A 110 5.99 7.49 9.12
CA LEU A 110 6.11 6.03 9.21
C LEU A 110 6.54 5.61 10.61
N THR A 111 5.90 4.57 11.13
CA THR A 111 6.43 3.73 12.20
C THR A 111 6.68 2.35 11.64
N GLY A 112 7.88 1.81 11.87
CA GLY A 112 8.32 0.56 11.28
C GLY A 112 9.02 0.73 9.93
N ARG A 113 8.71 -0.10 8.94
CA ARG A 113 9.36 -0.13 7.62
C ARG A 113 8.37 -0.09 6.48
N ALA A 114 8.73 0.59 5.41
CA ALA A 114 7.97 0.59 4.16
C ALA A 114 8.92 0.68 2.97
N THR A 115 8.45 0.28 1.80
CA THR A 115 9.16 0.45 0.52
C THR A 115 8.31 1.30 -0.41
N ALA A 116 8.83 2.42 -0.88
CA ALA A 116 8.17 3.28 -1.85
C ALA A 116 8.48 2.84 -3.27
N PHE A 117 7.45 2.76 -4.10
CA PHE A 117 7.51 2.45 -5.51
C PHE A 117 6.96 3.63 -6.31
N LEU A 118 7.76 4.13 -7.22
CA LEU A 118 7.39 5.20 -8.14
C LEU A 118 7.47 4.67 -9.59
N PRO A 119 6.62 5.12 -10.51
CA PRO A 119 6.71 4.72 -11.90
C PRO A 119 8.09 5.01 -12.49
N GLY A 120 8.70 3.98 -13.09
CA GLY A 120 10.00 4.12 -13.77
C GLY A 120 11.21 4.37 -12.86
N ALA A 121 11.06 4.26 -11.53
CA ALA A 121 12.15 4.45 -10.58
C ALA A 121 12.44 3.17 -9.79
N GLU A 122 13.66 3.06 -9.28
CA GLU A 122 14.02 1.97 -8.36
C GLU A 122 13.28 2.12 -7.03
N PRO A 123 12.82 1.00 -6.44
CA PRO A 123 12.18 1.00 -5.13
C PRO A 123 13.09 1.58 -4.05
N ARG A 124 12.53 2.34 -3.12
CA ARG A 124 13.27 2.96 -2.03
C ARG A 124 12.68 2.60 -0.68
N ASP A 125 13.53 2.09 0.23
CA ASP A 125 13.13 1.76 1.60
C ASP A 125 13.05 3.01 2.49
N PHE A 126 11.97 3.07 3.26
CA PHE A 126 11.79 3.96 4.40
C PHE A 126 11.98 3.20 5.71
N GLN A 127 12.63 3.85 6.67
CA GLN A 127 12.87 3.33 8.01
C GLN A 127 11.92 3.96 9.03
N ASP A 128 11.93 3.41 10.24
CA ASP A 128 11.17 3.95 11.36
C ASP A 128 11.45 5.45 11.56
N GLY A 129 10.40 6.24 11.75
CA GLY A 129 10.47 7.69 11.90
C GLY A 129 10.54 8.49 10.60
N SER A 130 10.71 7.84 9.44
CA SER A 130 10.73 8.55 8.15
C SER A 130 9.46 9.37 7.92
N THR A 131 9.62 10.55 7.32
CA THR A 131 8.51 11.39 6.88
C THR A 131 8.54 11.57 5.36
N PHE A 132 7.36 11.70 4.74
CA PHE A 132 7.22 11.81 3.29
C PHE A 132 5.97 12.61 2.90
N ASP A 133 5.97 13.10 1.67
CA ASP A 133 4.82 13.79 1.05
C ASP A 133 3.92 12.83 0.24
N PHE A 134 2.95 13.41 -0.46
CA PHE A 134 2.01 12.65 -1.31
C PHE A 134 2.69 11.94 -2.50
N GLU A 135 3.87 12.37 -2.92
CA GLU A 135 4.68 11.71 -3.95
C GLU A 135 5.63 10.65 -3.36
N LEU A 136 5.49 10.32 -2.08
CA LEU A 136 6.40 9.44 -1.33
C LEU A 136 7.87 9.88 -1.39
N LYS A 137 8.10 11.19 -1.50
CA LYS A 137 9.43 11.78 -1.36
C LYS A 137 9.75 12.03 0.11
N SER A 138 10.97 11.66 0.53
CA SER A 138 11.44 11.92 1.89
C SER A 138 11.42 13.42 2.17
N ARG A 139 10.94 13.78 3.35
CA ARG A 139 10.97 15.13 3.89
C ARG A 139 11.77 15.09 5.19
N ASP A 140 12.94 15.71 5.18
CA ASP A 140 13.79 15.90 6.37
C ASP A 140 13.16 16.91 7.32
#